data_8ef3963774f82daa734077b5344aa906
#
_entry.id   8ef3963774f82daa734077b5344aa906
#
_cell.length_a   1.000
_cell.length_b   1.000
_cell.length_c   1.000
_cell.angle_alpha   90.00
_cell.angle_beta   90.00
_cell.angle_gamma   90.00
#
_symmetry.space_group_name_H-M   'P 1'
#
loop_
_entity.id
_entity.type
_entity.pdbx_description
1 polymer ?
#
loop_
_entity_poly.entity_id
_entity_poly.type
_entity_poly.pdbx_seq_one_letter_code
_entity_poly.pdbx_strand_id
1 'polypeptide(L)' 'MSTSTGKPRDVYIVFGGSGFVGRHIVEQLLARGDAVSVFDVVQRYHDTPFYTGDITEEEQVADALRKVRCYYRLQPD' A
#
# COMPACT_ATOMS: atom_id res chain seq x y z
N MET A 1 3.98 17.49 -7.85
CA MET A 1 3.48 17.44 -7.68
C MET A 1 2.27 17.51 -7.55
N SER A 2 1.69 17.31 -7.42
CA SER A 2 0.58 17.29 -7.53
C SER A 2 -0.27 17.69 -6.80
N THR A 3 -0.73 18.11 -6.50
CA THR A 3 -1.41 18.45 -5.77
C THR A 3 -2.65 18.53 -6.00
N SER A 4 -3.15 18.17 -6.40
CA SER A 4 -4.29 18.06 -6.66
C SER A 4 -5.28 18.39 -5.79
N THR A 5 -5.69 19.40 -5.63
CA THR A 5 -6.67 19.76 -4.83
C THR A 5 -7.94 19.26 -5.24
N GLY A 6 -8.73 18.75 -4.43
CA GLY A 6 -10.05 18.24 -4.74
C GLY A 6 -10.07 16.94 -5.45
N LYS A 7 -8.90 16.37 -5.70
CA LYS A 7 -8.87 15.09 -6.32
C LYS A 7 -8.82 14.01 -5.32
N PRO A 8 -9.33 12.82 -5.59
CA PRO A 8 -9.16 11.69 -4.70
C PRO A 8 -7.69 11.38 -4.59
N ARG A 9 -7.28 10.93 -3.44
CA ARG A 9 -5.91 10.51 -3.26
C ARG A 9 -5.65 9.25 -4.08
N ASP A 10 -4.41 9.04 -4.42
CA ASP A 10 -4.01 7.84 -5.12
C ASP A 10 -3.89 6.67 -4.15
N VAL A 11 -3.97 5.48 -4.70
CA VAL A 11 -3.84 4.25 -3.93
C VAL A 11 -2.58 3.54 -4.38
N TYR A 12 -1.73 3.20 -3.42
CA TYR A 12 -0.46 2.54 -3.70
C TYR A 12 -0.35 1.25 -2.90
N ILE A 13 0.36 0.31 -3.48
CA ILE A 13 0.80 -0.85 -2.71
C ILE A 13 2.32 -0.86 -2.80
N VAL A 14 2.99 -0.96 -1.67
CA VAL A 14 4.45 -0.91 -1.63
C VAL A 14 4.96 -2.30 -1.30
N PHE A 15 5.68 -2.91 -2.24
CA PHE A 15 6.28 -4.21 -2.03
C PHE A 15 7.59 -4.01 -1.29
N GLY A 16 7.78 -4.77 -0.22
CA GLY A 16 8.95 -4.57 0.62
C GLY A 16 8.82 -3.37 1.52
N GLY A 17 7.59 -2.95 1.82
CA GLY A 17 7.35 -1.74 2.58
C GLY A 17 7.78 -1.80 4.03
N SER A 18 8.12 -3.00 4.54
CA SER A 18 8.63 -3.13 5.90
C SER A 18 10.14 -2.93 5.97
N GLY A 19 10.83 -2.93 4.84
CA GLY A 19 12.27 -2.69 4.84
C GLY A 19 12.56 -1.22 5.02
N PHE A 20 13.84 -0.90 5.17
CA PHE A 20 14.26 0.46 5.45
C PHE A 20 13.84 1.43 4.36
N VAL A 21 14.15 1.10 3.12
CA VAL A 21 13.81 1.98 2.00
C VAL A 21 12.30 2.02 1.78
N GLY A 22 11.66 0.85 1.83
CA GLY A 22 10.22 0.79 1.63
C GLY A 22 9.45 1.57 2.67
N ARG A 23 9.90 1.50 3.92
CA ARG A 23 9.23 2.25 4.99
C ARG A 23 9.33 3.75 4.75
N HIS A 24 10.48 4.20 4.26
CA HIS A 24 10.67 5.61 3.95
C HIS A 24 9.67 6.06 2.87
N ILE A 25 9.47 5.23 1.86
CA ILE A 25 8.51 5.52 0.80
C ILE A 25 7.09 5.56 1.35
N VAL A 26 6.75 4.60 2.19
CA VAL A 26 5.43 4.55 2.81
C VAL A 26 5.15 5.84 3.58
N GLU A 27 6.12 6.27 4.37
CA GLU A 27 5.94 7.49 5.16
C GLU A 27 5.73 8.70 4.30
N GLN A 28 6.44 8.80 3.20
CA GLN A 28 6.27 9.93 2.30
C GLN A 28 4.90 9.92 1.64
N LEU A 29 4.42 8.76 1.23
CA LEU A 29 3.11 8.66 0.62
C LEU A 29 2.00 8.99 1.61
N LEU A 30 2.14 8.52 2.85
CA LEU A 30 1.16 8.84 3.87
C LEU A 30 1.14 10.34 4.18
N ALA A 31 2.31 10.96 4.18
CA ALA A 31 2.39 12.39 4.43
C ALA A 31 1.70 13.20 3.33
N ARG A 32 1.64 12.66 2.12
CA ARG A 32 0.94 13.31 1.02
C ARG A 32 -0.56 13.10 1.07
N GLY A 33 -1.02 12.24 1.95
CA GLY A 33 -2.44 11.92 2.02
C GLY A 33 -2.88 10.80 1.13
N ASP A 34 -1.95 10.07 0.56
CA ASP A 34 -2.28 8.92 -0.30
C ASP A 34 -2.66 7.71 0.53
N ALA A 35 -3.40 6.82 -0.07
CA ALA A 35 -3.74 5.55 0.55
C ALA A 35 -2.65 4.54 0.23
N VAL A 36 -2.11 3.91 1.26
CA VAL A 36 -0.97 3.01 1.09
C VAL A 36 -1.26 1.68 1.75
N SER A 37 -0.96 0.60 1.05
CA SER A 37 -0.95 -0.74 1.62
C SER A 37 0.44 -1.31 1.42
N VAL A 38 0.83 -2.27 2.25
CA VAL A 38 2.16 -2.85 2.19
C VAL A 38 2.06 -4.35 1.97
N PHE A 39 2.96 -4.87 1.16
CA PHE A 39 3.08 -6.31 0.95
C PHE A 39 4.53 -6.69 1.27
N ASP A 40 4.72 -7.57 2.23
CA ASP A 40 6.06 -7.99 2.62
C ASP A 40 5.96 -9.35 3.31
N VAL A 41 7.09 -9.98 3.50
CA VAL A 41 7.13 -11.26 4.20
C VAL A 41 7.00 -11.09 5.70
N VAL A 42 7.36 -9.93 6.22
CA VAL A 42 7.32 -9.65 7.65
C VAL A 42 6.64 -8.32 7.89
N GLN A 43 5.70 -8.29 8.81
CA GLN A 43 5.04 -7.04 9.17
C GLN A 43 5.78 -6.39 10.33
N ARG A 44 6.35 -5.22 10.08
CA ARG A 44 7.06 -4.47 11.11
C ARG A 44 6.30 -3.25 11.59
N TYR A 45 5.33 -2.78 10.82
CA TYR A 45 4.58 -1.57 11.13
C TYR A 45 3.09 -1.87 11.01
N HIS A 46 2.29 -1.19 11.79
CA HIS A 46 0.86 -1.47 11.86
C HIS A 46 -0.01 -0.25 11.54
N ASP A 47 0.57 0.72 10.86
CA ASP A 47 -0.13 1.96 10.54
C ASP A 47 -0.77 1.96 9.15
N THR A 48 -0.64 0.86 8.42
CA THR A 48 -1.28 0.73 7.11
C THR A 48 -1.81 -0.68 6.97
N PRO A 49 -2.75 -0.89 6.04
CA PRO A 49 -3.13 -2.26 5.71
C PRO A 49 -1.92 -3.04 5.24
N PHE A 50 -1.83 -4.28 5.64
CA PHE A 50 -0.67 -5.09 5.38
C PHE A 50 -1.07 -6.46 4.87
N TYR A 51 -0.36 -6.92 3.86
CA TYR A 51 -0.58 -8.26 3.30
C TYR A 51 0.74 -9.00 3.34
N THR A 52 0.74 -10.16 3.97
CA THR A 52 1.95 -10.95 4.13
C THR A 52 2.08 -11.92 2.98
N GLY A 53 3.24 -12.01 2.41
CA GLY A 53 3.50 -12.96 1.35
C GLY A 53 4.87 -12.78 0.76
N ASP A 54 5.17 -13.65 -0.21
CA ASP A 54 6.45 -13.67 -0.87
C ASP A 54 6.26 -13.12 -2.28
N ILE A 55 7.04 -12.12 -2.64
CA ILE A 55 6.91 -11.48 -3.94
C ILE A 55 7.24 -12.42 -5.09
N THR A 56 7.96 -13.51 -4.81
CA THR A 56 8.26 -14.49 -5.84
C THR A 56 7.08 -15.45 -6.08
N GLU A 57 6.05 -15.39 -5.24
CA GLU A 57 4.87 -16.23 -5.39
C GLU A 57 3.78 -15.45 -6.10
N GLU A 58 3.60 -15.74 -7.36
CA GLU A 58 2.67 -15.00 -8.19
C GLU A 58 1.26 -14.93 -7.65
N GLU A 59 0.79 -16.05 -7.13
CA GLU A 59 -0.56 -16.11 -6.61
C GLU A 59 -0.75 -15.25 -5.38
N GLN A 60 0.28 -15.17 -4.55
CA GLN A 60 0.19 -14.33 -3.35
C GLN A 60 0.15 -12.86 -3.72
N VAL A 61 0.95 -12.47 -4.71
CA VAL A 61 0.94 -11.09 -5.18
C VAL A 61 -0.40 -10.76 -5.82
N ALA A 62 -0.91 -11.62 -6.65
CA ALA A 62 -2.19 -11.39 -7.32
C ALA A 62 -3.32 -11.29 -6.31
N ASP A 63 -3.29 -12.14 -5.29
CA ASP A 63 -4.30 -12.12 -4.25
C ASP A 63 -4.28 -10.81 -3.47
N ALA A 64 -3.08 -10.34 -3.12
CA ALA A 64 -2.94 -9.08 -2.41
C ALA A 64 -3.46 -7.91 -3.24
N LEU A 65 -3.16 -7.90 -4.51
CA LEU A 65 -3.63 -6.85 -5.39
C LEU A 65 -5.15 -6.85 -5.51
N ARG A 66 -5.76 -8.04 -5.57
CA ARG A 66 -7.20 -8.14 -5.59
C ARG A 66 -7.83 -7.61 -4.31
N LYS A 67 -7.21 -7.92 -3.18
CA LYS A 67 -7.73 -7.48 -1.89
C LYS A 67 -7.65 -5.98 -1.74
N VAL A 68 -6.55 -5.39 -2.17
CA VAL A 68 -6.40 -3.94 -2.13
C VAL A 68 -7.45 -3.29 -3.02
N ARG A 69 -7.63 -3.81 -4.21
CA ARG A 69 -8.60 -3.26 -5.14
C ARG A 69 -10.01 -3.35 -4.60
N CYS A 70 -10.39 -4.48 -4.01
CA CYS A 70 -11.71 -4.64 -3.44
C CYS A 70 -11.91 -3.71 -2.26
N TYR A 71 -10.91 -3.60 -1.40
CA TYR A 71 -11.02 -2.75 -0.23
C TYR A 71 -11.30 -1.30 -0.61
N TYR A 72 -10.53 -0.76 -1.54
CA TYR A 72 -10.70 0.64 -1.89
C TYR A 72 -11.88 0.88 -2.81
N ARG A 73 -12.33 -0.14 -3.52
CA ARG A 73 -13.53 -0.02 -4.32
C ARG A 73 -14.77 0.15 -3.46
N LEU A 74 -14.77 -0.43 -2.28
CA LEU A 74 -15.92 -0.37 -1.38
C LEU A 74 -15.91 0.85 -0.48
N GLN A 75 -14.83 1.64 -0.49
CA GLN A 75 -14.71 2.82 0.36
C GLN A 75 -15.44 3.98 -0.27
N PRO A 76 -16.22 4.72 0.49
CA PRO A 76 -16.79 5.94 -0.05
C PRO A 76 -15.70 6.98 -0.22
N ASP A 77 -15.93 7.92 -1.06
CA ASP A 77 -14.94 8.97 -1.28
C ASP A 77 -14.72 9.85 -0.09
#